data_bf05f8de54d2f688c2d7d75b044a86c9
#
_entry.id   bf05f8de54d2f688c2d7d75b044a86c9
#
_cell.length_a   1.000
_cell.length_b   1.000
_cell.length_c   1.000
_cell.angle_alpha   90.00
_cell.angle_beta   90.00
_cell.angle_gamma   90.00
#
_symmetry.space_group_name_H-M   'P 1'
#
loop_
_entity.id
_entity.type
_entity.pdbx_description
1 polymer ?
#
loop_
_entity_poly.entity_id
_entity_poly.type
_entity_poly.pdbx_seq_one_letter_code
_entity_poly.pdbx_strand_id
1 'polypeptide(L)'
;MKEKKSSFTGSLGFVLAAAGSAVGVGNIWRFPYLCAKDGGGLFLIVYLILGLTFGFVLLTTDIAIGRKTKQNALKAFGTLHSKWRFLGYLTFLVPALIMTYYYVIGGWITKYFCEYVVSDGSALMEDSYFISFIMSKAAPIVFMLLFLALTAWIVYRGVEKGIEKFSRFIMPGLILLILGIAVFSLTLSHEDANGTVRTGLQGLKIYLLPDVSGLTVKRFLEILLDAMSQLFFSLSVSMGIMVTYGSYVKDDVDLNKSINQIEIFDTGVAFLAGMMIIPAVFVFLGTDGMASGPSLIFISLPKVFGAMGGVGRIIALAFFLMMGFAALTSCVSVMETLVANCMEIFHKSRQKMCVMIGGYSLVTAVLICLGYNVLYFELKLPNGATAQLLDVMDYISNSFLMPFISLLTSILIGWVVGPKMIVDEVERNGERFTRAKLYRFMIRYVVPVVMLVLFLVSTGLGNLF
;
A
#
# COMPACT_ATOMS: atom_id res chain seq x y z
N MET A 1 4.38 -14.97 -34.33
CA MET A 1 5.38 -14.05 -33.76
C MET A 1 5.29 -14.11 -32.25
N LYS A 2 6.36 -14.48 -31.52
CA LYS A 2 6.39 -14.34 -30.08
C LYS A 2 6.31 -12.84 -29.77
N GLU A 3 5.21 -12.39 -29.14
CA GLU A 3 5.13 -11.02 -28.63
C GLU A 3 6.38 -10.75 -27.76
N LYS A 4 7.08 -9.67 -28.09
CA LYS A 4 8.26 -9.24 -27.32
C LYS A 4 7.80 -8.98 -25.89
N LYS A 5 8.35 -9.70 -24.93
CA LYS A 5 7.98 -9.56 -23.51
C LYS A 5 8.14 -8.10 -23.10
N SER A 6 7.13 -7.54 -22.42
CA SER A 6 7.19 -6.19 -21.87
C SER A 6 8.40 -6.03 -20.96
N SER A 7 9.11 -4.91 -21.05
CA SER A 7 10.25 -4.59 -20.18
C SER A 7 10.24 -3.10 -19.84
N PHE A 8 10.79 -2.73 -18.69
CA PHE A 8 11.09 -1.34 -18.40
C PHE A 8 12.22 -0.82 -19.30
N THR A 9 12.21 0.48 -19.60
CA THR A 9 13.26 1.08 -20.43
C THR A 9 14.61 1.11 -19.71
N GLY A 10 14.60 1.24 -18.37
CA GLY A 10 15.80 1.25 -17.54
C GLY A 10 15.49 1.20 -16.05
N SER A 11 16.51 1.32 -15.22
CA SER A 11 16.43 1.27 -13.75
C SER A 11 15.48 2.32 -13.18
N LEU A 12 15.53 3.57 -13.64
CA LEU A 12 14.66 4.64 -13.13
C LEU A 12 13.17 4.35 -13.35
N GLY A 13 12.81 3.85 -14.55
CA GLY A 13 11.41 3.49 -14.84
C GLY A 13 10.90 2.37 -13.95
N PHE A 14 11.73 1.36 -13.71
CA PHE A 14 11.43 0.28 -12.77
C PHE A 14 11.26 0.81 -11.34
N VAL A 15 12.23 1.58 -10.84
CA VAL A 15 12.20 2.14 -9.47
C VAL A 15 10.96 2.98 -9.24
N LEU A 16 10.61 3.89 -10.17
CA LEU A 16 9.44 4.75 -10.01
C LEU A 16 8.12 3.98 -10.10
N ALA A 17 8.05 2.94 -10.94
CA ALA A 17 6.85 2.09 -11.00
C ALA A 17 6.69 1.24 -9.73
N ALA A 18 7.78 0.63 -9.24
CA ALA A 18 7.77 -0.18 -8.04
C ALA A 18 7.54 0.68 -6.78
N ALA A 19 8.22 1.83 -6.66
CA ALA A 19 7.97 2.79 -5.60
C ALA A 19 6.53 3.33 -5.64
N GLY A 20 5.97 3.61 -6.83
CA GLY A 20 4.58 4.01 -6.97
C GLY A 20 3.58 2.92 -6.57
N SER A 21 3.96 1.65 -6.69
CA SER A 21 3.17 0.54 -6.14
C SER A 21 3.25 0.47 -4.62
N ALA A 22 4.44 0.67 -4.06
CA ALA A 22 4.70 0.65 -2.62
C ALA A 22 4.04 1.86 -1.93
N VAL A 23 4.22 3.05 -2.50
CA VAL A 23 3.60 4.29 -2.00
C VAL A 23 2.11 4.27 -2.30
N GLY A 24 1.33 3.76 -1.37
CA GLY A 24 -0.11 3.64 -1.49
C GLY A 24 -0.88 4.46 -0.46
N VAL A 25 -2.18 4.25 -0.46
CA VAL A 25 -3.10 4.87 0.50
C VAL A 25 -2.72 4.49 1.95
N GLY A 26 -2.15 3.30 2.16
CA GLY A 26 -1.70 2.82 3.47
C GLY A 26 -0.62 3.68 4.13
N ASN A 27 0.29 4.29 3.35
CA ASN A 27 1.30 5.22 3.86
C ASN A 27 0.67 6.52 4.37
N ILE A 28 -0.50 6.89 3.85
CA ILE A 28 -1.12 8.17 4.13
C ILE A 28 -2.16 8.07 5.26
N TRP A 29 -2.90 6.97 5.39
CA TRP A 29 -3.88 6.88 6.48
C TRP A 29 -3.47 5.95 7.62
N ARG A 30 -2.94 4.74 7.30
CA ARG A 30 -2.65 3.73 8.32
C ARG A 30 -1.37 4.04 9.07
N PHE A 31 -0.32 4.45 8.38
CA PHE A 31 0.96 4.75 8.99
C PHE A 31 0.87 5.90 10.02
N PRO A 32 0.27 7.10 9.70
CA PRO A 32 0.13 8.17 10.68
C PRO A 32 -0.69 7.76 11.89
N TYR A 33 -1.77 7.01 11.67
CA TYR A 33 -2.60 6.49 12.76
C TYR A 33 -1.80 5.58 13.69
N LEU A 34 -1.10 4.57 13.14
CA LEU A 34 -0.30 3.65 13.94
C LEU A 34 0.83 4.39 14.68
N CYS A 35 1.49 5.32 14.02
CA CYS A 35 2.53 6.12 14.63
C CYS A 35 1.99 6.92 15.83
N ALA A 36 0.86 7.59 15.70
CA ALA A 36 0.25 8.34 16.80
C ALA A 36 -0.22 7.43 17.94
N LYS A 37 -0.81 6.26 17.60
CA LYS A 37 -1.26 5.25 18.56
C LYS A 37 -0.11 4.64 19.33
N ASP A 38 1.05 4.40 18.70
CA ASP A 38 2.12 3.52 19.18
C ASP A 38 3.35 4.30 19.65
N GLY A 39 3.14 5.49 20.19
CA GLY A 39 4.17 6.27 20.88
C GLY A 39 5.07 7.09 19.95
N GLY A 40 4.56 7.54 18.81
CA GLY A 40 5.21 8.49 17.91
C GLY A 40 6.59 8.02 17.45
N GLY A 41 7.64 8.72 17.94
CA GLY A 41 9.02 8.40 17.58
C GLY A 41 9.48 6.97 17.93
N LEU A 42 8.85 6.31 18.91
CA LEU A 42 9.15 4.91 19.21
C LEU A 42 8.74 4.00 18.05
N PHE A 43 7.52 4.19 17.53
CA PHE A 43 7.05 3.48 16.34
C PHE A 43 7.95 3.77 15.13
N LEU A 44 8.35 5.03 14.92
CA LEU A 44 9.25 5.41 13.83
C LEU A 44 10.59 4.66 13.89
N ILE A 45 11.22 4.60 15.05
CA ILE A 45 12.49 3.89 15.21
C ILE A 45 12.32 2.40 14.87
N VAL A 46 11.28 1.78 15.44
CA VAL A 46 10.98 0.36 15.17
C VAL A 46 10.71 0.15 13.67
N TYR A 47 9.89 1.00 13.04
CA TYR A 47 9.57 0.92 11.63
C TYR A 47 10.81 1.06 10.73
N LEU A 48 11.71 2.00 11.01
CA LEU A 48 12.96 2.19 10.27
C LEU A 48 13.89 0.97 10.38
N ILE A 49 14.06 0.43 11.60
CA ILE A 49 14.88 -0.78 11.80
C ILE A 49 14.29 -1.95 11.03
N LEU A 50 12.97 -2.13 11.07
CA LEU A 50 12.29 -3.19 10.33
C LEU A 50 12.36 -2.99 8.82
N GLY A 51 12.27 -1.76 8.32
CA GLY A 51 12.47 -1.45 6.91
C GLY A 51 13.81 -1.94 6.41
N LEU A 52 14.88 -1.53 7.10
CA LEU A 52 16.26 -1.86 6.76
C LEU A 52 16.62 -3.35 6.92
N THR A 53 15.86 -4.12 7.67
CA THR A 53 16.15 -5.53 7.97
C THR A 53 15.13 -6.49 7.37
N PHE A 54 13.86 -6.34 7.73
CA PHE A 54 12.78 -7.23 7.35
C PHE A 54 12.17 -6.89 5.99
N GLY A 55 11.77 -5.63 5.76
CA GLY A 55 11.15 -5.18 4.51
C GLY A 55 12.08 -5.36 3.32
N PHE A 56 13.34 -4.99 3.48
CA PHE A 56 14.39 -5.22 2.50
C PHE A 56 14.48 -6.69 2.04
N VAL A 57 14.38 -7.66 2.96
CA VAL A 57 14.51 -9.09 2.64
C VAL A 57 13.35 -9.56 1.77
N LEU A 58 12.13 -9.17 2.11
CA LEU A 58 10.94 -9.54 1.36
C LEU A 58 10.94 -8.92 -0.05
N LEU A 59 11.23 -7.62 -0.13
CA LEU A 59 11.29 -6.89 -1.40
C LEU A 59 12.36 -7.47 -2.33
N THR A 60 13.56 -7.74 -1.80
CA THR A 60 14.65 -8.37 -2.55
C THR A 60 14.24 -9.73 -3.08
N THR A 61 13.57 -10.54 -2.24
CA THR A 61 13.13 -11.89 -2.60
C THR A 61 12.17 -11.85 -3.79
N ASP A 62 11.10 -11.07 -3.70
CA ASP A 62 10.07 -11.02 -4.75
C ASP A 62 10.63 -10.51 -6.09
N ILE A 63 11.39 -9.40 -6.06
CA ILE A 63 11.97 -8.81 -7.27
C ILE A 63 12.98 -9.78 -7.92
N ALA A 64 13.86 -10.39 -7.12
CA ALA A 64 14.86 -11.32 -7.63
C ALA A 64 14.24 -12.61 -8.20
N ILE A 65 13.17 -13.15 -7.60
CA ILE A 65 12.38 -14.26 -8.16
C ILE A 65 11.87 -13.89 -9.55
N GLY A 66 11.26 -12.72 -9.70
CA GLY A 66 10.75 -12.23 -10.98
C GLY A 66 11.86 -12.09 -12.03
N ARG A 67 12.97 -11.42 -11.70
CA ARG A 67 14.09 -11.22 -12.63
C ARG A 67 14.75 -12.53 -13.03
N LYS A 68 14.98 -13.42 -12.07
CA LYS A 68 15.61 -14.73 -12.30
C LYS A 68 14.80 -15.62 -13.22
N THR A 69 13.50 -15.72 -12.97
CA THR A 69 12.61 -16.60 -13.72
C THR A 69 12.13 -16.00 -15.03
N LYS A 70 12.16 -14.66 -15.14
CA LYS A 70 11.52 -13.91 -16.25
C LYS A 70 10.04 -14.28 -16.42
N GLN A 71 9.38 -14.65 -15.34
CA GLN A 71 7.97 -15.08 -15.33
C GLN A 71 7.19 -14.28 -14.30
N ASN A 72 5.88 -14.16 -14.53
CA ASN A 72 4.97 -13.57 -13.56
C ASN A 72 4.72 -14.55 -12.40
N ALA A 73 4.19 -14.04 -11.29
CA ALA A 73 4.08 -14.77 -10.03
C ALA A 73 3.45 -16.17 -10.18
N LEU A 74 2.42 -16.31 -11.01
CA LEU A 74 1.71 -17.58 -11.19
C LEU A 74 2.61 -18.74 -11.62
N LYS A 75 3.60 -18.47 -12.49
CA LYS A 75 4.52 -19.50 -13.01
C LYS A 75 5.87 -19.51 -12.32
N ALA A 76 6.32 -18.35 -11.80
CA ALA A 76 7.66 -18.18 -11.24
C ALA A 76 7.98 -19.22 -10.16
N PHE A 77 7.10 -19.41 -9.19
CA PHE A 77 7.31 -20.36 -8.09
C PHE A 77 7.43 -21.82 -8.56
N GLY A 78 6.60 -22.21 -9.52
CA GLY A 78 6.67 -23.56 -10.13
C GLY A 78 7.95 -23.80 -10.93
N THR A 79 8.55 -22.74 -11.50
CA THR A 79 9.85 -22.81 -12.20
C THR A 79 11.00 -22.97 -11.22
N LEU A 80 10.94 -22.34 -10.04
CA LEU A 80 11.93 -22.52 -8.99
C LEU A 80 11.88 -23.93 -8.40
N HIS A 81 10.66 -24.45 -8.13
CA HIS A 81 10.46 -25.79 -7.62
C HIS A 81 9.05 -26.30 -7.95
N SER A 82 8.94 -27.42 -8.69
CA SER A 82 7.68 -27.93 -9.25
C SER A 82 6.57 -28.17 -8.21
N LYS A 83 6.92 -28.69 -7.02
CA LYS A 83 5.97 -28.93 -5.92
C LYS A 83 5.39 -27.64 -5.31
N TRP A 84 6.04 -26.49 -5.54
CA TRP A 84 5.61 -25.19 -5.01
C TRP A 84 4.79 -24.36 -6.00
N ARG A 85 4.35 -24.95 -7.08
CA ARG A 85 3.49 -24.30 -8.09
C ARG A 85 2.21 -23.70 -7.49
N PHE A 86 1.66 -24.33 -6.45
CA PHE A 86 0.45 -23.85 -5.77
C PHE A 86 0.61 -22.45 -5.18
N LEU A 87 1.84 -22.09 -4.75
CA LEU A 87 2.14 -20.75 -4.21
C LEU A 87 1.89 -19.65 -5.24
N GLY A 88 2.14 -19.94 -6.53
CA GLY A 88 1.81 -19.01 -7.61
C GLY A 88 0.30 -18.74 -7.74
N TYR A 89 -0.53 -19.77 -7.54
CA TYR A 89 -2.00 -19.59 -7.55
C TYR A 89 -2.48 -18.77 -6.35
N LEU A 90 -1.94 -19.03 -5.15
CA LEU A 90 -2.25 -18.22 -3.96
C LEU A 90 -1.84 -16.77 -4.15
N THR A 91 -0.64 -16.54 -4.67
CA THR A 91 -0.12 -15.19 -4.95
C THR A 91 -0.95 -14.46 -6.01
N PHE A 92 -1.51 -15.17 -7.00
CA PHE A 92 -2.41 -14.58 -8.00
C PHE A 92 -3.78 -14.19 -7.39
N LEU A 93 -4.25 -14.93 -6.40
CA LEU A 93 -5.55 -14.67 -5.77
C LEU A 93 -5.55 -13.34 -5.00
N VAL A 94 -4.42 -12.95 -4.39
CA VAL A 94 -4.32 -11.71 -3.59
C VAL A 94 -4.66 -10.46 -4.41
N PRO A 95 -4.00 -10.14 -5.53
CA PRO A 95 -4.35 -8.97 -6.33
C PRO A 95 -5.76 -9.07 -6.92
N ALA A 96 -6.29 -10.28 -7.18
CA ALA A 96 -7.65 -10.45 -7.61
C ALA A 96 -8.67 -10.01 -6.54
N LEU A 97 -8.42 -10.33 -5.27
CA LEU A 97 -9.26 -9.88 -4.15
C LEU A 97 -9.10 -8.38 -3.88
N ILE A 98 -7.87 -7.87 -3.82
CA ILE A 98 -7.59 -6.44 -3.59
C ILE A 98 -8.31 -5.57 -4.63
N MET A 99 -8.32 -5.99 -5.87
CA MET A 99 -8.92 -5.26 -6.97
C MET A 99 -10.43 -5.04 -6.79
N THR A 100 -11.11 -5.94 -6.08
CA THR A 100 -12.56 -5.84 -5.85
C THR A 100 -12.94 -4.60 -5.06
N TYR A 101 -12.13 -4.19 -4.09
CA TYR A 101 -12.45 -3.09 -3.16
C TYR A 101 -11.57 -1.85 -3.34
N TYR A 102 -10.36 -1.99 -3.87
CA TYR A 102 -9.44 -0.84 -3.97
C TYR A 102 -9.91 0.24 -4.96
N TYR A 103 -10.67 -0.15 -6.00
CA TYR A 103 -11.34 0.80 -6.90
C TYR A 103 -12.45 1.57 -6.23
N VAL A 104 -13.14 0.96 -5.25
CA VAL A 104 -14.19 1.63 -4.48
C VAL A 104 -13.58 2.73 -3.65
N ILE A 105 -12.44 2.46 -2.97
CA ILE A 105 -11.67 3.46 -2.23
C ILE A 105 -11.17 4.57 -3.17
N GLY A 106 -10.66 4.22 -4.34
CA GLY A 106 -10.27 5.19 -5.37
C GLY A 106 -11.44 6.08 -5.82
N GLY A 107 -12.64 5.51 -5.92
CA GLY A 107 -13.88 6.23 -6.17
C GLY A 107 -14.21 7.23 -5.06
N TRP A 108 -14.06 6.86 -3.79
CA TRP A 108 -14.28 7.76 -2.65
C TRP A 108 -13.32 8.96 -2.69
N ILE A 109 -12.04 8.71 -2.95
CA ILE A 109 -11.03 9.77 -3.12
C ILE A 109 -11.42 10.70 -4.27
N THR A 110 -11.84 10.14 -5.40
CA THR A 110 -12.28 10.91 -6.58
C THR A 110 -13.48 11.78 -6.26
N LYS A 111 -14.48 11.26 -5.52
CA LYS A 111 -15.66 12.03 -5.07
C LYS A 111 -15.24 13.24 -4.24
N TYR A 112 -14.40 13.03 -3.23
CA TYR A 112 -13.95 14.12 -2.35
C TYR A 112 -13.13 15.17 -3.11
N PHE A 113 -12.25 14.76 -4.02
CA PHE A 113 -11.54 15.67 -4.90
C PHE A 113 -12.51 16.52 -5.74
N CYS A 114 -13.48 15.89 -6.40
CA CYS A 114 -14.48 16.59 -7.21
C CYS A 114 -15.32 17.55 -6.38
N GLU A 115 -15.67 17.19 -5.16
CA GLU A 115 -16.45 18.06 -4.27
C GLU A 115 -15.70 19.36 -3.95
N TYR A 116 -14.41 19.27 -3.62
CA TYR A 116 -13.58 20.46 -3.38
C TYR A 116 -13.31 21.28 -4.65
N VAL A 117 -13.42 20.67 -5.85
CA VAL A 117 -13.35 21.42 -7.12
C VAL A 117 -14.59 22.28 -7.30
N VAL A 118 -15.79 21.72 -7.06
CA VAL A 118 -17.06 22.39 -7.36
C VAL A 118 -17.64 23.22 -6.22
N SER A 119 -17.26 22.92 -4.96
CA SER A 119 -17.73 23.60 -3.76
C SER A 119 -16.60 24.01 -2.83
N ASP A 120 -16.92 24.68 -1.74
CA ASP A 120 -15.97 25.01 -0.66
C ASP A 120 -15.67 23.84 0.27
N GLY A 121 -16.38 22.73 0.13
CA GLY A 121 -16.22 21.53 0.95
C GLY A 121 -16.95 21.58 2.30
N SER A 122 -17.80 22.58 2.55
CA SER A 122 -18.52 22.71 3.82
C SER A 122 -19.36 21.48 4.16
N ALA A 123 -20.02 20.89 3.17
CA ALA A 123 -20.80 19.65 3.35
C ALA A 123 -19.96 18.46 3.81
N LEU A 124 -18.68 18.42 3.43
CA LEU A 124 -17.76 17.32 3.79
C LEU A 124 -17.35 17.32 5.27
N MET A 125 -17.60 18.41 6.00
CA MET A 125 -17.31 18.53 7.43
C MET A 125 -18.36 17.82 8.30
N GLU A 126 -19.52 17.48 7.72
CA GLU A 126 -20.58 16.75 8.42
C GLU A 126 -20.19 15.27 8.59
N ASP A 127 -20.29 14.73 9.80
CA ASP A 127 -19.99 13.32 10.12
C ASP A 127 -20.81 12.32 9.29
N SER A 128 -22.03 12.71 8.94
CA SER A 128 -22.98 11.90 8.17
C SER A 128 -22.67 11.86 6.67
N TYR A 129 -21.88 12.81 6.15
CA TYR A 129 -21.66 12.95 4.69
C TYR A 129 -21.03 11.70 4.08
N PHE A 130 -19.92 11.22 4.64
CA PHE A 130 -19.25 10.02 4.14
C PHE A 130 -20.16 8.80 4.17
N ILE A 131 -20.85 8.58 5.30
CA ILE A 131 -21.77 7.44 5.46
C ILE A 131 -22.92 7.54 4.46
N SER A 132 -23.54 8.71 4.31
CA SER A 132 -24.63 8.95 3.34
C SER A 132 -24.16 8.73 1.89
N PHE A 133 -22.93 9.11 1.58
CA PHE A 133 -22.33 8.88 0.26
C PHE A 133 -22.15 7.38 -0.02
N ILE A 134 -21.50 6.62 0.86
CA ILE A 134 -21.25 5.19 0.64
C ILE A 134 -22.53 4.35 0.63
N MET A 135 -23.56 4.77 1.38
CA MET A 135 -24.88 4.14 1.40
C MET A 135 -25.74 4.49 0.17
N SER A 136 -25.36 5.49 -0.61
CA SER A 136 -26.10 5.84 -1.83
C SER A 136 -25.91 4.77 -2.91
N LYS A 137 -26.95 4.48 -3.71
CA LYS A 137 -26.95 3.39 -4.69
C LYS A 137 -26.11 3.69 -5.94
N ALA A 138 -26.02 4.95 -6.36
CA ALA A 138 -25.46 5.31 -7.66
C ALA A 138 -24.11 6.05 -7.53
N ALA A 139 -23.99 7.01 -6.64
CA ALA A 139 -22.83 7.88 -6.56
C ALA A 139 -21.51 7.14 -6.34
N PRO A 140 -21.36 6.18 -5.40
CA PRO A 140 -20.11 5.43 -5.23
C PRO A 140 -19.72 4.65 -6.49
N ILE A 141 -20.72 4.09 -7.21
CA ILE A 141 -20.49 3.34 -8.45
C ILE A 141 -19.97 4.25 -9.55
N VAL A 142 -20.53 5.45 -9.71
CA VAL A 142 -20.09 6.40 -10.76
C VAL A 142 -18.62 6.81 -10.55
N PHE A 143 -18.25 7.20 -9.33
CA PHE A 143 -16.87 7.60 -9.03
C PHE A 143 -15.89 6.43 -9.08
N MET A 144 -16.31 5.23 -8.67
CA MET A 144 -15.54 4.00 -8.83
C MET A 144 -15.28 3.71 -10.32
N LEU A 145 -16.30 3.86 -11.19
CA LEU A 145 -16.16 3.65 -12.62
C LEU A 145 -15.16 4.62 -13.26
N LEU A 146 -15.20 5.90 -12.88
CA LEU A 146 -14.22 6.89 -13.35
C LEU A 146 -12.78 6.47 -12.98
N PHE A 147 -12.58 6.04 -11.75
CA PHE A 147 -11.27 5.60 -11.28
C PHE A 147 -10.79 4.31 -11.95
N LEU A 148 -11.69 3.32 -12.12
CA LEU A 148 -11.43 2.08 -12.85
C LEU A 148 -11.07 2.35 -14.31
N ALA A 149 -11.84 3.21 -15.00
CA ALA A 149 -11.60 3.55 -16.41
C ALA A 149 -10.21 4.18 -16.60
N LEU A 150 -9.81 5.09 -15.72
CA LEU A 150 -8.49 5.71 -15.76
C LEU A 150 -7.37 4.68 -15.53
N THR A 151 -7.52 3.80 -14.54
CA THR A 151 -6.56 2.71 -14.29
C THR A 151 -6.44 1.79 -15.50
N ALA A 152 -7.58 1.32 -16.02
CA ALA A 152 -7.61 0.43 -17.16
C ALA A 152 -6.97 1.05 -18.42
N TRP A 153 -7.19 2.34 -18.65
CA TRP A 153 -6.59 3.07 -19.76
C TRP A 153 -5.04 3.11 -19.67
N ILE A 154 -4.49 3.32 -18.46
CA ILE A 154 -3.04 3.32 -18.24
C ILE A 154 -2.46 1.94 -18.52
N VAL A 155 -3.04 0.88 -17.94
CA VAL A 155 -2.57 -0.51 -18.12
C VAL A 155 -2.73 -0.99 -19.56
N TYR A 156 -3.80 -0.59 -20.24
CA TYR A 156 -4.04 -0.90 -21.65
C TYR A 156 -2.91 -0.41 -22.57
N ARG A 157 -2.29 0.75 -22.23
CA ARG A 157 -1.15 1.31 -22.97
C ARG A 157 0.16 0.53 -22.80
N GLY A 158 0.21 -0.42 -21.87
CA GLY A 158 1.35 -1.29 -21.62
C GLY A 158 2.38 -0.72 -20.64
N VAL A 159 3.47 -1.47 -20.45
CA VAL A 159 4.47 -1.16 -19.41
C VAL A 159 5.20 0.15 -19.72
N GLU A 160 5.83 0.25 -20.89
CA GLU A 160 6.66 1.40 -21.27
C GLU A 160 5.83 2.69 -21.47
N LYS A 161 4.79 2.63 -22.35
CA LYS A 161 4.02 3.80 -22.74
C LYS A 161 2.90 4.17 -21.76
N GLY A 162 2.48 3.24 -20.92
CA GLY A 162 1.48 3.42 -19.88
C GLY A 162 2.13 3.57 -18.51
N ILE A 163 2.46 2.46 -17.88
CA ILE A 163 2.87 2.39 -16.47
C ILE A 163 4.11 3.22 -16.18
N GLU A 164 5.18 3.00 -16.93
CA GLU A 164 6.45 3.70 -16.71
C GLU A 164 6.33 5.20 -16.95
N LYS A 165 5.72 5.59 -18.09
CA LYS A 165 5.52 7.01 -18.42
C LYS A 165 4.64 7.70 -17.38
N PHE A 166 3.58 7.03 -16.95
CA PHE A 166 2.68 7.54 -15.91
C PHE A 166 3.41 7.71 -14.57
N SER A 167 4.16 6.68 -14.11
CA SER A 167 4.91 6.75 -12.85
C SER A 167 5.99 7.83 -12.87
N ARG A 168 6.66 8.03 -14.00
CA ARG A 168 7.67 9.11 -14.15
C ARG A 168 7.08 10.52 -13.97
N PHE A 169 5.81 10.71 -14.32
CA PHE A 169 5.14 11.99 -14.15
C PHE A 169 4.52 12.13 -12.75
N ILE A 170 3.83 11.09 -12.28
CA ILE A 170 3.04 11.15 -11.05
C ILE A 170 3.91 11.14 -9.80
N MET A 171 4.98 10.32 -9.75
CA MET A 171 5.79 10.18 -8.54
C MET A 171 6.45 11.49 -8.09
N PRO A 172 7.10 12.28 -8.97
CA PRO A 172 7.59 13.60 -8.58
C PRO A 172 6.48 14.54 -8.11
N GLY A 173 5.33 14.55 -8.79
CA GLY A 173 4.16 15.34 -8.41
C GLY A 173 3.64 14.98 -7.03
N LEU A 174 3.53 13.68 -6.71
CA LEU A 174 3.13 13.17 -5.40
C LEU A 174 4.11 13.63 -4.31
N ILE A 175 5.42 13.51 -4.55
CA ILE A 175 6.45 13.92 -3.58
C ILE A 175 6.40 15.44 -3.33
N LEU A 176 6.22 16.24 -4.37
CA LEU A 176 6.09 17.69 -4.23
C LEU A 176 4.83 18.08 -3.44
N LEU A 177 3.70 17.43 -3.71
CA LEU A 177 2.45 17.68 -2.99
C LEU A 177 2.57 17.30 -1.50
N ILE A 178 3.06 16.10 -1.20
CA ILE A 178 3.20 15.66 0.20
C ILE A 178 4.18 16.53 0.98
N LEU A 179 5.31 16.90 0.36
CA LEU A 179 6.29 17.81 0.98
C LEU A 179 5.71 19.20 1.22
N GLY A 180 5.01 19.76 0.24
CA GLY A 180 4.37 21.06 0.35
C GLY A 180 3.33 21.11 1.47
N ILE A 181 2.45 20.09 1.54
CA ILE A 181 1.43 20.01 2.59
C ILE A 181 2.09 19.73 3.96
N ALA A 182 3.13 18.89 4.03
CA ALA A 182 3.85 18.62 5.27
C ALA A 182 4.51 19.89 5.83
N VAL A 183 5.20 20.65 5.00
CA VAL A 183 5.79 21.95 5.41
C VAL A 183 4.70 22.92 5.88
N PHE A 184 3.60 23.04 5.12
CA PHE A 184 2.47 23.87 5.51
C PHE A 184 1.87 23.45 6.87
N SER A 185 1.72 22.15 7.10
CA SER A 185 1.21 21.59 8.36
C SER A 185 2.00 22.04 9.60
N LEU A 186 3.31 22.25 9.45
CA LEU A 186 4.16 22.73 10.55
C LEU A 186 3.96 24.22 10.87
N THR A 187 3.42 25.00 9.95
CA THR A 187 3.13 26.43 10.16
C THR A 187 1.78 26.70 10.82
N LEU A 188 0.96 25.64 10.99
CA LEU A 188 -0.38 25.78 11.57
C LEU A 188 -0.34 26.17 13.04
N SER A 189 -1.30 27.00 13.44
CA SER A 189 -1.59 27.36 14.82
C SER A 189 -3.09 27.58 14.97
N HIS A 190 -3.68 27.04 16.03
CA HIS A 190 -5.10 27.20 16.34
C HIS A 190 -5.32 27.27 17.85
N GLU A 191 -6.18 28.18 18.27
CA GLU A 191 -6.65 28.30 19.65
C GLU A 191 -7.99 27.57 19.78
N ASP A 192 -8.06 26.58 20.67
CA ASP A 192 -9.28 25.83 20.91
C ASP A 192 -10.31 26.63 21.75
N ALA A 193 -11.51 26.09 21.90
CA ALA A 193 -12.60 26.70 22.64
C ALA A 193 -12.26 26.97 24.14
N ASN A 194 -11.20 26.35 24.66
CA ASN A 194 -10.72 26.50 26.04
C ASN A 194 -9.56 27.50 26.16
N GLY A 195 -9.19 28.18 25.06
CA GLY A 195 -8.06 29.13 25.02
C GLY A 195 -6.70 28.46 24.94
N THR A 196 -6.61 27.17 24.66
CA THR A 196 -5.34 26.45 24.50
C THR A 196 -4.84 26.59 23.07
N VAL A 197 -3.66 27.19 22.90
CA VAL A 197 -3.02 27.32 21.60
C VAL A 197 -2.24 26.05 21.28
N ARG A 198 -2.61 25.40 20.17
CA ARG A 198 -1.89 24.25 19.63
C ARG A 198 -1.18 24.65 18.34
N THR A 199 0.06 24.16 18.17
CA THR A 199 0.88 24.47 17.00
C THR A 199 1.33 23.21 16.26
N GLY A 200 1.59 23.34 14.94
CA GLY A 200 2.13 22.25 14.13
C GLY A 200 3.47 21.72 14.64
N LEU A 201 4.30 22.59 15.22
CA LEU A 201 5.58 22.16 15.83
C LEU A 201 5.38 21.33 17.09
N GLN A 202 4.32 21.56 17.87
CA GLN A 202 3.96 20.68 18.99
C GLN A 202 3.49 19.30 18.47
N GLY A 203 2.69 19.29 17.40
CA GLY A 203 2.31 18.03 16.74
C GLY A 203 3.51 17.28 16.16
N LEU A 204 4.50 18.00 15.61
CA LEU A 204 5.75 17.39 15.15
C LEU A 204 6.55 16.76 16.30
N LYS A 205 6.55 17.36 17.51
CA LYS A 205 7.17 16.74 18.69
C LYS A 205 6.50 15.43 19.07
N ILE A 206 5.16 15.37 19.03
CA ILE A 206 4.42 14.12 19.28
C ILE A 206 4.79 13.05 18.27
N TYR A 207 4.97 13.44 17.01
CA TYR A 207 5.35 12.53 15.94
C TYR A 207 6.78 11.99 16.06
N LEU A 208 7.75 12.85 16.42
CA LEU A 208 9.19 12.50 16.37
C LEU A 208 9.76 12.02 17.70
N LEU A 209 9.22 12.48 18.83
CA LEU A 209 9.75 12.09 20.14
C LEU A 209 9.20 10.73 20.55
N PRO A 210 10.09 9.80 20.97
CA PRO A 210 9.66 8.51 21.48
C PRO A 210 8.90 8.66 22.80
N ASP A 211 7.65 8.24 22.82
CA ASP A 211 6.90 8.08 24.08
C ASP A 211 7.08 6.66 24.59
N VAL A 212 7.85 6.55 25.68
CA VAL A 212 8.10 5.29 26.37
C VAL A 212 7.33 5.19 27.68
N SER A 213 6.42 6.13 27.95
CA SER A 213 5.59 6.12 29.15
C SER A 213 4.69 4.87 29.14
N GLY A 214 4.74 4.11 30.22
CA GLY A 214 3.96 2.86 30.33
C GLY A 214 4.41 1.73 29.39
N LEU A 215 5.62 1.79 28.82
CA LEU A 215 6.15 0.74 27.94
C LEU A 215 6.36 -0.56 28.71
N THR A 216 5.55 -1.56 28.40
CA THR A 216 5.71 -2.95 28.86
C THR A 216 6.22 -3.83 27.74
N VAL A 217 6.72 -5.04 28.05
CA VAL A 217 7.11 -6.02 27.03
C VAL A 217 5.94 -6.33 26.10
N LYS A 218 4.73 -6.49 26.64
CA LYS A 218 3.52 -6.72 25.83
C LYS A 218 3.28 -5.55 24.86
N ARG A 219 3.32 -4.31 25.36
CA ARG A 219 3.11 -3.11 24.54
C ARG A 219 4.18 -2.97 23.46
N PHE A 220 5.43 -3.26 23.76
CA PHE A 220 6.51 -3.25 22.78
C PHE A 220 6.29 -4.29 21.66
N LEU A 221 5.82 -5.50 22.01
CA LEU A 221 5.49 -6.52 21.02
C LEU A 221 4.31 -6.11 20.13
N GLU A 222 3.29 -5.43 20.67
CA GLU A 222 2.20 -4.86 19.90
C GLU A 222 2.71 -3.82 18.89
N ILE A 223 3.55 -2.88 19.32
CA ILE A 223 4.18 -1.86 18.46
C ILE A 223 5.01 -2.54 17.35
N LEU A 224 5.77 -3.56 17.69
CA LEU A 224 6.59 -4.33 16.75
C LEU A 224 5.71 -4.99 15.67
N LEU A 225 4.59 -5.62 16.06
CA LEU A 225 3.66 -6.28 15.16
C LEU A 225 2.92 -5.26 14.27
N ASP A 226 2.49 -4.13 14.81
CA ASP A 226 1.85 -3.07 14.06
C ASP A 226 2.80 -2.47 13.03
N ALA A 227 4.05 -2.21 13.39
CA ALA A 227 5.08 -1.71 12.48
C ALA A 227 5.44 -2.74 11.38
N MET A 228 5.55 -4.02 11.71
CA MET A 228 5.78 -5.12 10.74
C MET A 228 4.61 -5.24 9.77
N SER A 229 3.38 -5.24 10.28
CA SER A 229 2.16 -5.32 9.47
C SER A 229 2.05 -4.12 8.52
N GLN A 230 2.37 -2.91 8.99
CA GLN A 230 2.37 -1.70 8.17
C GLN A 230 3.42 -1.78 7.04
N LEU A 231 4.64 -2.16 7.38
CA LEU A 231 5.74 -2.27 6.42
C LEU A 231 5.46 -3.35 5.35
N PHE A 232 4.92 -4.48 5.78
CA PHE A 232 4.56 -5.59 4.91
C PHE A 232 3.50 -5.19 3.87
N PHE A 233 2.47 -4.48 4.32
CA PHE A 233 1.42 -3.97 3.45
C PHE A 233 1.95 -2.88 2.50
N SER A 234 2.77 -1.94 3.01
CA SER A 234 3.29 -0.81 2.27
C SER A 234 4.15 -1.24 1.08
N LEU A 235 5.06 -2.20 1.26
CA LEU A 235 6.02 -2.62 0.23
C LEU A 235 5.41 -3.43 -0.93
N SER A 236 4.10 -3.70 -0.92
CA SER A 236 3.42 -4.50 -1.95
C SER A 236 4.04 -5.87 -2.19
N VAL A 237 4.58 -6.50 -1.14
CA VAL A 237 5.21 -7.83 -1.19
C VAL A 237 4.18 -8.95 -1.03
N SER A 238 4.52 -10.14 -1.51
CA SER A 238 3.68 -11.36 -1.43
C SER A 238 2.33 -11.30 -2.17
N MET A 239 2.06 -10.23 -2.91
CA MET A 239 0.88 -10.09 -3.77
C MET A 239 1.20 -10.21 -5.26
N GLY A 240 2.40 -10.68 -5.60
CA GLY A 240 2.82 -10.94 -6.97
C GLY A 240 3.22 -9.71 -7.78
N ILE A 241 3.02 -8.51 -7.26
CA ILE A 241 3.36 -7.26 -7.96
C ILE A 241 4.87 -7.16 -8.16
N MET A 242 5.65 -7.31 -7.08
CA MET A 242 7.12 -7.19 -7.13
C MET A 242 7.76 -8.32 -7.94
N VAL A 243 7.18 -9.53 -7.94
CA VAL A 243 7.59 -10.62 -8.83
C VAL A 243 7.32 -10.26 -10.30
N THR A 244 6.13 -9.74 -10.61
CA THR A 244 5.75 -9.33 -11.96
C THR A 244 6.66 -8.20 -12.47
N TYR A 245 6.85 -7.16 -11.68
CA TYR A 245 7.74 -6.05 -12.04
C TYR A 245 9.20 -6.50 -12.15
N GLY A 246 9.68 -7.36 -11.25
CA GLY A 246 10.98 -8.01 -11.35
C GLY A 246 11.17 -8.75 -12.68
N SER A 247 10.11 -9.41 -13.18
CA SER A 247 10.18 -10.10 -14.47
C SER A 247 10.36 -9.18 -15.68
N TYR A 248 10.06 -7.89 -15.54
CA TYR A 248 10.24 -6.85 -16.56
C TYR A 248 11.61 -6.14 -16.48
N VAL A 249 12.34 -6.36 -15.39
CA VAL A 249 13.66 -5.77 -15.20
C VAL A 249 14.65 -6.41 -16.16
N LYS A 250 15.44 -5.59 -16.85
CA LYS A 250 16.54 -6.06 -17.71
C LYS A 250 17.67 -6.66 -16.89
N ASP A 251 18.44 -7.52 -17.54
CA ASP A 251 19.53 -8.23 -16.87
C ASP A 251 20.70 -7.33 -16.44
N ASP A 252 20.90 -6.20 -17.13
CA ASP A 252 21.93 -5.21 -16.89
C ASP A 252 21.61 -4.18 -15.79
N VAL A 253 20.42 -4.26 -15.18
CA VAL A 253 20.01 -3.35 -14.10
C VAL A 253 20.58 -3.80 -12.76
N ASP A 254 21.22 -2.88 -12.04
CA ASP A 254 21.65 -3.07 -10.64
C ASP A 254 20.42 -3.20 -9.72
N LEU A 255 20.13 -4.44 -9.29
CA LEU A 255 19.02 -4.72 -8.39
C LEU A 255 19.24 -4.16 -7.00
N ASN A 256 20.46 -4.27 -6.47
CA ASN A 256 20.75 -3.82 -5.11
C ASN A 256 20.48 -2.32 -4.97
N LYS A 257 20.96 -1.53 -5.93
CA LYS A 257 20.71 -0.09 -5.99
C LYS A 257 19.20 0.23 -6.16
N SER A 258 18.53 -0.47 -7.05
CA SER A 258 17.12 -0.25 -7.34
C SER A 258 16.24 -0.56 -6.14
N ILE A 259 16.49 -1.66 -5.44
CA ILE A 259 15.76 -2.07 -4.24
C ILE A 259 15.95 -1.05 -3.12
N ASN A 260 17.18 -0.59 -2.87
CA ASN A 260 17.45 0.45 -1.89
C ASN A 260 16.70 1.76 -2.20
N GLN A 261 16.62 2.12 -3.49
CA GLN A 261 15.86 3.31 -3.89
C GLN A 261 14.35 3.14 -3.63
N ILE A 262 13.77 1.99 -3.94
CA ILE A 262 12.35 1.71 -3.67
C ILE A 262 12.06 1.81 -2.17
N GLU A 263 12.91 1.20 -1.33
CA GLU A 263 12.82 1.23 0.13
C GLU A 263 12.89 2.66 0.70
N ILE A 264 13.82 3.48 0.17
CA ILE A 264 13.95 4.89 0.56
C ILE A 264 12.72 5.70 0.14
N PHE A 265 12.17 5.48 -1.06
CA PHE A 265 10.98 6.17 -1.52
C PHE A 265 9.76 5.84 -0.64
N ASP A 266 9.52 4.55 -0.37
CA ASP A 266 8.39 4.11 0.46
C ASP A 266 8.48 4.67 1.89
N THR A 267 9.62 4.46 2.54
CA THR A 267 9.86 4.94 3.91
C THR A 267 9.82 6.47 3.98
N GLY A 268 10.40 7.15 3.01
CA GLY A 268 10.41 8.61 2.93
C GLY A 268 9.01 9.21 2.78
N VAL A 269 8.17 8.61 1.93
CA VAL A 269 6.78 9.05 1.76
C VAL A 269 5.96 8.76 3.01
N ALA A 270 6.12 7.59 3.65
CA ALA A 270 5.46 7.28 4.92
C ALA A 270 5.83 8.30 6.01
N PHE A 271 7.12 8.63 6.10
CA PHE A 271 7.62 9.65 7.04
C PHE A 271 7.00 11.03 6.77
N LEU A 272 6.98 11.49 5.51
CA LEU A 272 6.37 12.76 5.13
C LEU A 272 4.86 12.77 5.37
N ALA A 273 4.17 11.63 5.17
CA ALA A 273 2.74 11.52 5.46
C ALA A 273 2.44 11.68 6.95
N GLY A 274 3.26 11.10 7.83
CA GLY A 274 3.17 11.33 9.28
C GLY A 274 3.38 12.79 9.63
N MET A 275 4.40 13.44 9.05
CA MET A 275 4.68 14.88 9.20
C MET A 275 3.54 15.77 8.71
N MET A 276 2.83 15.33 7.69
CA MET A 276 1.71 16.06 7.10
C MET A 276 0.45 15.96 7.96
N ILE A 277 0.12 14.76 8.41
CA ILE A 277 -1.19 14.46 9.01
C ILE A 277 -1.18 14.68 10.52
N ILE A 278 -0.18 14.16 11.24
CA ILE A 278 -0.19 14.21 12.70
C ILE A 278 -0.18 15.64 13.23
N PRO A 279 0.69 16.57 12.75
CA PRO A 279 0.63 17.96 13.18
C PRO A 279 -0.70 18.65 12.84
N ALA A 280 -1.23 18.45 11.62
CA ALA A 280 -2.48 19.08 11.21
C ALA A 280 -3.67 18.62 12.07
N VAL A 281 -3.81 17.32 12.28
CA VAL A 281 -4.88 16.76 13.12
C VAL A 281 -4.72 17.21 14.57
N PHE A 282 -3.50 17.22 15.13
CA PHE A 282 -3.24 17.66 16.49
C PHE A 282 -3.65 19.12 16.72
N VAL A 283 -3.33 20.00 15.77
CA VAL A 283 -3.62 21.45 15.88
C VAL A 283 -5.13 21.68 16.03
N PHE A 284 -5.95 21.04 15.22
CA PHE A 284 -7.39 21.33 15.17
C PHE A 284 -8.25 20.39 16.01
N LEU A 285 -7.87 19.12 16.14
CA LEU A 285 -8.67 18.08 16.80
C LEU A 285 -8.01 17.49 18.06
N GLY A 286 -6.76 17.86 18.36
CA GLY A 286 -6.00 17.27 19.45
C GLY A 286 -5.59 15.82 19.17
N THR A 287 -5.09 15.13 20.21
CA THR A 287 -4.66 13.72 20.11
C THR A 287 -5.82 12.76 19.79
N ASP A 288 -7.02 13.06 20.27
CA ASP A 288 -8.21 12.23 20.08
C ASP A 288 -8.77 12.26 18.67
N GLY A 289 -8.33 13.23 17.85
CA GLY A 289 -8.71 13.35 16.44
C GLY A 289 -8.09 12.31 15.51
N MET A 290 -7.15 11.52 15.97
CA MET A 290 -6.46 10.48 15.18
C MET A 290 -7.32 9.23 15.05
N ALA A 291 -8.35 9.28 14.20
CA ALA A 291 -9.19 8.13 13.87
C ALA A 291 -8.42 7.10 13.01
N SER A 292 -8.85 5.84 13.06
CA SER A 292 -8.28 4.76 12.23
C SER A 292 -8.97 4.63 10.88
N GLY A 293 -8.23 4.12 9.90
CA GLY A 293 -8.76 3.73 8.60
C GLY A 293 -9.39 4.88 7.78
N PRO A 294 -10.47 4.60 7.04
CA PRO A 294 -11.14 5.58 6.19
C PRO A 294 -11.64 6.81 6.93
N SER A 295 -12.02 6.67 8.21
CA SER A 295 -12.55 7.78 9.02
C SER A 295 -11.55 8.93 9.17
N LEU A 296 -10.25 8.64 9.24
CA LEU A 296 -9.21 9.69 9.28
C LEU A 296 -9.29 10.59 8.03
N ILE A 297 -9.40 9.97 6.86
CA ILE A 297 -9.34 10.68 5.57
C ILE A 297 -10.67 11.35 5.21
N PHE A 298 -11.79 10.66 5.46
CA PHE A 298 -13.09 11.08 4.93
C PHE A 298 -13.99 11.76 5.97
N ILE A 299 -13.58 11.76 7.25
CA ILE A 299 -14.33 12.42 8.33
C ILE A 299 -13.44 13.43 9.07
N SER A 300 -12.27 13.00 9.60
CA SER A 300 -11.44 13.89 10.43
C SER A 300 -10.74 14.98 9.61
N LEU A 301 -10.07 14.63 8.51
CA LEU A 301 -9.34 15.62 7.70
C LEU A 301 -10.22 16.68 7.03
N PRO A 302 -11.44 16.40 6.50
CA PRO A 302 -12.32 17.46 6.02
C PRO A 302 -12.65 18.52 7.07
N LYS A 303 -12.81 18.13 8.35
CA LYS A 303 -13.00 19.08 9.47
C LYS A 303 -11.75 19.94 9.69
N VAL A 304 -10.56 19.31 9.63
CA VAL A 304 -9.27 20.02 9.71
C VAL A 304 -9.17 21.05 8.58
N PHE A 305 -9.48 20.68 7.34
CA PHE A 305 -9.45 21.59 6.19
C PHE A 305 -10.49 22.71 6.33
N GLY A 306 -11.70 22.40 6.81
CA GLY A 306 -12.73 23.41 7.07
C GLY A 306 -12.28 24.42 8.12
N ALA A 307 -11.63 23.99 9.20
CA ALA A 307 -11.12 24.86 10.25
C ALA A 307 -9.96 25.76 9.79
N MET A 308 -9.27 25.45 8.68
CA MET A 308 -8.25 26.29 8.04
C MET A 308 -8.85 27.46 7.24
N GLY A 309 -10.16 27.55 7.08
CA GLY A 309 -10.83 28.58 6.29
C GLY A 309 -10.54 28.50 4.79
N GLY A 310 -10.40 29.67 4.13
CA GLY A 310 -10.22 29.72 2.66
C GLY A 310 -8.98 28.98 2.13
N VAL A 311 -7.90 28.90 2.89
CA VAL A 311 -6.70 28.14 2.53
C VAL A 311 -6.96 26.62 2.59
N GLY A 312 -7.84 26.18 3.47
CA GLY A 312 -8.16 24.77 3.66
C GLY A 312 -8.68 24.10 2.40
N ARG A 313 -9.46 24.80 1.57
CA ARG A 313 -9.92 24.27 0.26
C ARG A 313 -8.74 23.94 -0.67
N ILE A 314 -7.73 24.80 -0.75
CA ILE A 314 -6.55 24.60 -1.60
C ILE A 314 -5.75 23.39 -1.09
N ILE A 315 -5.55 23.32 0.22
CA ILE A 315 -4.86 22.20 0.86
C ILE A 315 -5.62 20.89 0.67
N ALA A 316 -6.94 20.90 0.82
CA ALA A 316 -7.80 19.74 0.57
C ALA A 316 -7.72 19.25 -0.88
N LEU A 317 -7.77 20.16 -1.86
CA LEU A 317 -7.58 19.81 -3.27
C LEU A 317 -6.22 19.16 -3.52
N ALA A 318 -5.14 19.76 -2.99
CA ALA A 318 -3.79 19.22 -3.09
C ALA A 318 -3.69 17.83 -2.43
N PHE A 319 -4.30 17.68 -1.26
CA PHE A 319 -4.32 16.43 -0.50
C PHE A 319 -5.07 15.31 -1.24
N PHE A 320 -6.31 15.55 -1.70
CA PHE A 320 -7.08 14.52 -2.40
C PHE A 320 -6.52 14.22 -3.80
N LEU A 321 -5.88 15.19 -4.46
CA LEU A 321 -5.10 14.93 -5.68
C LEU A 321 -3.92 14.00 -5.42
N MET A 322 -3.15 14.28 -4.39
CA MET A 322 -2.03 13.45 -3.94
C MET A 322 -2.49 12.03 -3.58
N MET A 323 -3.59 11.92 -2.81
CA MET A 323 -4.22 10.63 -2.48
C MET A 323 -4.66 9.87 -3.72
N GLY A 324 -5.25 10.57 -4.70
CA GLY A 324 -5.63 10.02 -5.99
C GLY A 324 -4.43 9.47 -6.75
N PHE A 325 -3.30 10.16 -6.74
CA PHE A 325 -2.06 9.67 -7.34
C PHE A 325 -1.54 8.42 -6.66
N ALA A 326 -1.50 8.39 -5.32
CA ALA A 326 -1.07 7.21 -4.55
C ALA A 326 -1.99 6.00 -4.78
N ALA A 327 -3.30 6.19 -4.76
CA ALA A 327 -4.26 5.12 -5.04
C ALA A 327 -4.13 4.61 -6.48
N LEU A 328 -3.96 5.51 -7.43
CA LEU A 328 -3.93 5.16 -8.86
C LEU A 328 -2.67 4.38 -9.24
N THR A 329 -1.49 4.75 -8.72
CA THR A 329 -0.23 4.02 -8.95
C THR A 329 -0.31 2.60 -8.41
N SER A 330 -0.90 2.40 -7.24
CA SER A 330 -1.10 1.07 -6.65
C SER A 330 -2.14 0.25 -7.45
N CYS A 331 -3.29 0.83 -7.82
CA CYS A 331 -4.29 0.15 -8.65
C CYS A 331 -3.74 -0.28 -10.03
N VAL A 332 -2.93 0.57 -10.65
CA VAL A 332 -2.25 0.24 -11.92
C VAL A 332 -1.34 -0.98 -11.75
N SER A 333 -0.59 -1.07 -10.65
CA SER A 333 0.30 -2.19 -10.36
C SER A 333 -0.44 -3.49 -10.09
N VAL A 334 -1.56 -3.42 -9.34
CA VAL A 334 -2.44 -4.57 -9.07
C VAL A 334 -3.06 -5.08 -10.38
N MET A 335 -3.62 -4.17 -11.21
CA MET A 335 -4.22 -4.52 -12.50
C MET A 335 -3.19 -5.10 -13.47
N GLU A 336 -2.00 -4.50 -13.56
CA GLU A 336 -0.92 -5.01 -14.40
C GLU A 336 -0.55 -6.44 -14.02
N THR A 337 -0.45 -6.72 -12.72
CA THR A 337 -0.13 -8.06 -12.22
C THR A 337 -1.14 -9.08 -12.69
N LEU A 338 -2.44 -8.80 -12.61
CA LEU A 338 -3.48 -9.69 -13.10
C LEU A 338 -3.45 -9.84 -14.61
N VAL A 339 -3.35 -8.73 -15.35
CA VAL A 339 -3.29 -8.73 -16.82
C VAL A 339 -2.10 -9.55 -17.31
N ALA A 340 -0.91 -9.34 -16.72
CA ALA A 340 0.32 -10.05 -17.09
C ALA A 340 0.23 -11.56 -16.84
N ASN A 341 -0.30 -11.96 -15.68
CA ASN A 341 -0.51 -13.37 -15.36
C ASN A 341 -1.56 -14.01 -16.29
N CYS A 342 -2.66 -13.31 -16.58
CA CYS A 342 -3.69 -13.79 -17.51
C CYS A 342 -3.16 -13.91 -18.95
N MET A 343 -2.30 -12.99 -19.40
CA MET A 343 -1.62 -13.11 -20.71
C MET A 343 -0.78 -14.40 -20.79
N GLU A 344 -0.07 -14.77 -19.73
CA GLU A 344 0.73 -16.01 -19.67
C GLU A 344 -0.13 -17.28 -19.64
N ILE A 345 -1.34 -17.24 -19.05
CA ILE A 345 -2.25 -18.39 -18.98
C ILE A 345 -2.99 -18.57 -20.31
N PHE A 346 -3.68 -17.50 -20.74
CA PHE A 346 -4.62 -17.59 -21.86
C PHE A 346 -3.98 -17.36 -23.22
N HIS A 347 -2.69 -16.98 -23.26
CA HIS A 347 -1.96 -16.66 -24.49
C HIS A 347 -2.72 -15.66 -25.39
N LYS A 348 -3.37 -14.66 -24.78
CA LYS A 348 -4.11 -13.60 -25.46
C LYS A 348 -3.40 -12.26 -25.36
N SER A 349 -3.75 -11.34 -26.25
CA SER A 349 -3.18 -9.99 -26.25
C SER A 349 -3.51 -9.22 -24.97
N ARG A 350 -2.63 -8.26 -24.63
CA ARG A 350 -2.82 -7.35 -23.49
C ARG A 350 -4.18 -6.67 -23.50
N GLN A 351 -4.61 -6.18 -24.66
CA GLN A 351 -5.88 -5.46 -24.79
C GLN A 351 -7.07 -6.34 -24.38
N LYS A 352 -7.09 -7.60 -24.84
CA LYS A 352 -8.15 -8.56 -24.47
C LYS A 352 -8.14 -8.86 -22.97
N MET A 353 -6.95 -9.03 -22.39
CA MET A 353 -6.84 -9.29 -20.95
C MET A 353 -7.19 -8.05 -20.11
N CYS A 354 -6.84 -6.84 -20.53
CA CYS A 354 -7.29 -5.61 -19.87
C CYS A 354 -8.82 -5.48 -19.85
N VAL A 355 -9.48 -5.79 -20.96
CA VAL A 355 -10.96 -5.77 -21.02
C VAL A 355 -11.56 -6.83 -20.10
N MET A 356 -11.01 -8.05 -20.11
CA MET A 356 -11.49 -9.14 -19.27
C MET A 356 -11.32 -8.81 -17.77
N ILE A 357 -10.12 -8.34 -17.35
CA ILE A 357 -9.85 -7.98 -15.96
C ILE A 357 -10.64 -6.72 -15.58
N GLY A 358 -10.78 -5.75 -16.48
CA GLY A 358 -11.65 -4.58 -16.28
C GLY A 358 -13.10 -4.96 -16.05
N GLY A 359 -13.64 -5.93 -16.83
CA GLY A 359 -14.98 -6.49 -16.63
C GLY A 359 -15.14 -7.22 -15.31
N TYR A 360 -14.15 -8.04 -14.93
CA TYR A 360 -14.10 -8.67 -13.61
C TYR A 360 -14.14 -7.62 -12.48
N SER A 361 -13.27 -6.60 -12.57
CA SER A 361 -13.17 -5.53 -11.57
C SER A 361 -14.47 -4.71 -11.49
N LEU A 362 -15.08 -4.43 -12.64
CA LEU A 362 -16.36 -3.73 -12.69
C LEU A 362 -17.44 -4.47 -11.90
N VAL A 363 -17.64 -5.76 -12.21
CA VAL A 363 -18.68 -6.56 -11.55
C VAL A 363 -18.42 -6.66 -10.04
N THR A 364 -17.20 -7.00 -9.67
CA THR A 364 -16.85 -7.21 -8.26
C THR A 364 -16.86 -5.92 -7.45
N ALA A 365 -16.37 -4.79 -7.98
CA ALA A 365 -16.40 -3.51 -7.30
C ALA A 365 -17.83 -2.95 -7.16
N VAL A 366 -18.73 -3.20 -8.14
CA VAL A 366 -20.16 -2.87 -8.00
C VAL A 366 -20.76 -3.67 -6.84
N LEU A 367 -20.46 -4.96 -6.71
CA LEU A 367 -20.93 -5.75 -5.57
C LEU A 367 -20.44 -5.18 -4.23
N ILE A 368 -19.18 -4.73 -4.15
CA ILE A 368 -18.66 -4.06 -2.94
C ILE A 368 -19.42 -2.76 -2.65
N CYS A 369 -19.67 -1.91 -3.66
CA CYS A 369 -20.47 -0.69 -3.48
C CYS A 369 -21.89 -1.01 -2.96
N LEU A 370 -22.51 -2.07 -3.48
CA LEU A 370 -23.83 -2.52 -3.03
C LEU A 370 -23.80 -3.15 -1.62
N GLY A 371 -22.65 -3.60 -1.16
CA GLY A 371 -22.44 -4.13 0.18
C GLY A 371 -22.73 -3.14 1.31
N TYR A 372 -22.72 -1.84 1.02
CA TYR A 372 -23.08 -0.79 1.99
C TYR A 372 -24.59 -0.44 2.01
N ASN A 373 -25.37 -1.00 1.10
CA ASN A 373 -26.82 -0.70 1.00
C ASN A 373 -27.67 -1.93 0.68
N VAL A 374 -27.83 -2.31 -0.60
CA VAL A 374 -28.75 -3.39 -1.02
C VAL A 374 -28.29 -4.77 -0.53
N LEU A 375 -26.98 -5.02 -0.51
CA LEU A 375 -26.36 -6.27 -0.08
C LEU A 375 -25.69 -6.13 1.30
N TYR A 376 -26.20 -5.23 2.12
CA TYR A 376 -25.67 -4.98 3.45
C TYR A 376 -25.76 -6.23 4.35
N PHE A 377 -24.64 -6.58 4.96
CA PHE A 377 -24.55 -7.57 6.03
C PHE A 377 -23.38 -7.23 6.95
N GLU A 378 -23.40 -7.77 8.14
CA GLU A 378 -22.30 -7.70 9.10
C GLU A 378 -21.87 -9.12 9.48
N LEU A 379 -20.57 -9.35 9.45
CA LEU A 379 -19.94 -10.61 9.83
C LEU A 379 -18.90 -10.35 10.91
N LYS A 380 -18.91 -11.13 11.98
CA LYS A 380 -17.78 -11.13 12.92
C LYS A 380 -16.63 -11.94 12.35
N LEU A 381 -15.49 -11.29 12.15
CA LEU A 381 -14.26 -11.93 11.72
C LEU A 381 -13.57 -12.66 12.89
N PRO A 382 -12.71 -13.65 12.62
CA PRO A 382 -11.98 -14.38 13.67
C PRO A 382 -11.10 -13.48 14.55
N ASN A 383 -10.63 -12.34 14.03
CA ASN A 383 -9.88 -11.34 14.79
C ASN A 383 -10.76 -10.43 15.68
N GLY A 384 -12.07 -10.70 15.74
CA GLY A 384 -13.04 -9.97 16.56
C GLY A 384 -13.65 -8.73 15.92
N ALA A 385 -13.18 -8.31 14.75
CA ALA A 385 -13.74 -7.14 14.06
C ALA A 385 -15.11 -7.45 13.44
N THR A 386 -16.02 -6.48 13.46
CA THR A 386 -17.27 -6.53 12.68
C THR A 386 -16.96 -6.02 11.29
N ALA A 387 -17.31 -6.78 10.27
CA ALA A 387 -16.91 -6.56 8.89
C ALA A 387 -18.08 -6.56 7.93
N GLN A 388 -18.05 -5.66 6.98
CA GLN A 388 -18.88 -5.64 5.78
C GLN A 388 -18.14 -6.29 4.62
N LEU A 389 -18.72 -6.33 3.42
CA LEU A 389 -18.16 -7.05 2.28
C LEU A 389 -16.73 -6.58 1.91
N LEU A 390 -16.48 -5.25 1.95
CA LEU A 390 -15.14 -4.68 1.73
C LEU A 390 -14.15 -5.23 2.74
N ASP A 391 -14.50 -5.16 4.02
CA ASP A 391 -13.62 -5.56 5.12
C ASP A 391 -13.32 -7.06 5.08
N VAL A 392 -14.29 -7.88 4.65
CA VAL A 392 -14.11 -9.33 4.45
C VAL A 392 -13.06 -9.60 3.36
N MET A 393 -13.15 -8.88 2.20
CA MET A 393 -12.17 -9.03 1.12
C MET A 393 -10.77 -8.58 1.55
N ASP A 394 -10.69 -7.46 2.28
CA ASP A 394 -9.46 -6.96 2.87
C ASP A 394 -8.86 -7.95 3.88
N TYR A 395 -9.66 -8.49 4.78
CA TYR A 395 -9.22 -9.49 5.75
C TYR A 395 -8.66 -10.75 5.07
N ILE A 396 -9.37 -11.30 4.07
CA ILE A 396 -8.91 -12.50 3.36
C ILE A 396 -7.59 -12.22 2.61
N SER A 397 -7.48 -11.10 1.94
CA SER A 397 -6.28 -10.76 1.17
C SER A 397 -5.10 -10.38 2.07
N ASN A 398 -5.29 -9.41 2.98
CA ASN A 398 -4.19 -8.78 3.72
C ASN A 398 -3.88 -9.47 5.04
N SER A 399 -4.90 -9.93 5.79
CA SER A 399 -4.69 -10.53 7.11
C SER A 399 -4.42 -12.04 7.02
N PHE A 400 -4.97 -12.73 6.01
CA PHE A 400 -4.82 -14.17 5.86
C PHE A 400 -3.82 -14.55 4.76
N LEU A 401 -4.10 -14.24 3.49
CA LEU A 401 -3.32 -14.75 2.36
C LEU A 401 -1.90 -14.18 2.32
N MET A 402 -1.74 -12.87 2.43
CA MET A 402 -0.42 -12.26 2.27
C MET A 402 0.60 -12.74 3.31
N PRO A 403 0.32 -12.75 4.64
CA PRO A 403 1.26 -13.30 5.62
C PRO A 403 1.54 -14.79 5.40
N PHE A 404 0.54 -15.56 5.01
CA PHE A 404 0.68 -16.99 4.71
C PHE A 404 1.58 -17.22 3.49
N ILE A 405 1.39 -16.49 2.40
CA ILE A 405 2.23 -16.55 1.21
C ILE A 405 3.67 -16.16 1.52
N SER A 406 3.87 -15.10 2.32
CA SER A 406 5.21 -14.65 2.71
C SER A 406 5.93 -15.69 3.57
N LEU A 407 5.22 -16.32 4.51
CA LEU A 407 5.73 -17.45 5.28
C LEU A 407 6.20 -18.57 4.35
N LEU A 408 5.35 -19.00 3.43
CA LEU A 408 5.67 -20.07 2.49
C LEU A 408 6.82 -19.70 1.53
N THR A 409 6.84 -18.45 1.03
CA THR A 409 7.93 -17.94 0.19
C THR A 409 9.27 -17.94 0.95
N SER A 410 9.26 -17.55 2.22
CA SER A 410 10.46 -17.57 3.06
C SER A 410 10.97 -18.98 3.31
N ILE A 411 10.08 -19.96 3.49
CA ILE A 411 10.44 -21.37 3.60
C ILE A 411 11.02 -21.89 2.27
N LEU A 412 10.35 -21.59 1.14
CA LEU A 412 10.83 -21.99 -0.18
C LEU A 412 12.25 -21.48 -0.44
N ILE A 413 12.49 -20.18 -0.25
CA ILE A 413 13.78 -19.56 -0.55
C ILE A 413 14.82 -19.85 0.54
N GLY A 414 14.42 -19.87 1.82
CA GLY A 414 15.34 -20.10 2.93
C GLY A 414 15.86 -21.54 3.01
N TRP A 415 14.99 -22.53 2.71
CA TRP A 415 15.26 -23.94 3.03
C TRP A 415 15.19 -24.90 1.83
N VAL A 416 14.34 -24.63 0.84
CA VAL A 416 14.13 -25.56 -0.29
C VAL A 416 15.05 -25.23 -1.47
N VAL A 417 14.98 -24.01 -1.98
CA VAL A 417 15.80 -23.53 -3.10
C VAL A 417 17.18 -23.07 -2.62
N GLY A 418 17.23 -22.45 -1.46
CA GLY A 418 18.40 -21.86 -0.86
C GLY A 418 18.57 -20.37 -1.20
N PRO A 419 18.94 -19.55 -0.19
CA PRO A 419 19.05 -18.10 -0.35
C PRO A 419 20.20 -17.67 -1.28
N LYS A 420 21.12 -18.60 -1.59
CA LYS A 420 22.23 -18.37 -2.55
C LYS A 420 21.68 -17.96 -3.91
N MET A 421 20.58 -18.54 -4.38
CA MET A 421 19.96 -18.22 -5.65
C MET A 421 19.60 -16.74 -5.77
N ILE A 422 19.06 -16.14 -4.70
CA ILE A 422 18.73 -14.70 -4.67
C ILE A 422 20.00 -13.85 -4.62
N VAL A 423 20.97 -14.25 -3.80
CA VAL A 423 22.25 -13.52 -3.70
C VAL A 423 22.97 -13.51 -5.06
N ASP A 424 23.11 -14.67 -5.72
CA ASP A 424 23.73 -14.81 -7.04
C ASP A 424 22.97 -13.97 -8.10
N GLU A 425 21.65 -13.85 -7.97
CA GLU A 425 20.85 -13.03 -8.89
C GLU A 425 21.07 -11.53 -8.65
N VAL A 426 21.18 -11.09 -7.40
CA VAL A 426 21.47 -9.68 -7.06
C VAL A 426 22.89 -9.30 -7.50
N GLU A 427 23.87 -10.19 -7.37
CA GLU A 427 25.28 -9.98 -7.73
C GLU A 427 25.61 -10.31 -9.21
N ARG A 428 24.60 -10.57 -10.04
CA ARG A 428 24.74 -11.14 -11.38
C ARG A 428 25.68 -10.38 -12.32
N ASN A 429 25.72 -9.05 -12.24
CA ASN A 429 26.54 -8.21 -13.10
C ASN A 429 27.83 -7.73 -12.39
N GLY A 430 28.21 -8.35 -11.27
CA GLY A 430 29.35 -7.96 -10.46
C GLY A 430 29.05 -6.90 -9.41
N GLU A 431 27.77 -6.60 -9.18
CA GLU A 431 27.35 -5.72 -8.08
C GLU A 431 27.65 -6.36 -6.72
N ARG A 432 28.03 -5.52 -5.76
CA ARG A 432 28.29 -5.97 -4.40
C ARG A 432 27.01 -5.94 -3.57
N PHE A 433 26.53 -7.11 -3.15
CA PHE A 433 25.41 -7.22 -2.23
C PHE A 433 25.87 -7.08 -0.77
N THR A 434 25.99 -5.84 -0.29
CA THR A 434 26.55 -5.54 1.03
C THR A 434 25.78 -6.18 2.18
N ARG A 435 24.46 -6.33 2.04
CA ARG A 435 23.56 -6.94 3.04
C ARG A 435 23.36 -8.46 2.85
N ALA A 436 24.15 -9.16 2.04
CA ALA A 436 23.98 -10.59 1.72
C ALA A 436 23.99 -11.51 2.97
N LYS A 437 24.86 -11.23 3.97
CA LYS A 437 24.91 -12.02 5.22
C LYS A 437 23.61 -11.84 6.02
N LEU A 438 23.16 -10.60 6.17
CA LEU A 438 21.90 -10.26 6.82
C LEU A 438 20.72 -10.93 6.08
N TYR A 439 20.65 -10.81 4.75
CA TYR A 439 19.63 -11.44 3.93
C TYR A 439 19.51 -12.94 4.18
N ARG A 440 20.64 -13.68 4.14
CA ARG A 440 20.67 -15.14 4.35
C ARG A 440 20.18 -15.54 5.74
N PHE A 441 20.55 -14.78 6.78
CA PHE A 441 20.11 -15.02 8.13
C PHE A 441 18.61 -14.75 8.29
N MET A 442 18.16 -13.57 7.83
CA MET A 442 16.78 -13.13 7.98
C MET A 442 15.81 -14.06 7.25
N ILE A 443 16.05 -14.40 5.97
CA ILE A 443 15.13 -15.22 5.17
C ILE A 443 15.00 -16.65 5.69
N ARG A 444 16.05 -17.18 6.35
CA ARG A 444 16.02 -18.53 6.92
C ARG A 444 15.35 -18.61 8.27
N TYR A 445 15.61 -17.66 9.14
CA TYR A 445 15.30 -17.81 10.57
C TYR A 445 14.29 -16.79 11.06
N VAL A 446 14.47 -15.51 10.73
CA VAL A 446 13.67 -14.43 11.30
C VAL A 446 12.34 -14.29 10.54
N VAL A 447 12.39 -14.19 9.21
CA VAL A 447 11.19 -13.95 8.39
C VAL A 447 10.14 -15.07 8.57
N PRO A 448 10.48 -16.37 8.55
CA PRO A 448 9.46 -17.43 8.76
C PRO A 448 8.78 -17.31 10.12
N VAL A 449 9.53 -17.07 11.19
CA VAL A 449 8.97 -16.94 12.54
C VAL A 449 8.08 -15.71 12.64
N VAL A 450 8.54 -14.57 12.16
CA VAL A 450 7.79 -13.32 12.15
C VAL A 450 6.50 -13.44 11.34
N MET A 451 6.57 -14.04 10.14
CA MET A 451 5.39 -14.23 9.30
C MET A 451 4.39 -15.20 9.91
N LEU A 452 4.85 -16.24 10.60
CA LEU A 452 3.98 -17.13 11.35
C LEU A 452 3.24 -16.39 12.46
N VAL A 453 3.96 -15.58 13.25
CA VAL A 453 3.37 -14.78 14.33
C VAL A 453 2.36 -13.77 13.76
N LEU A 454 2.73 -13.04 12.71
CA LEU A 454 1.82 -12.10 12.05
C LEU A 454 0.57 -12.81 11.51
N PHE A 455 0.72 -13.98 10.90
CA PHE A 455 -0.39 -14.78 10.41
C PHE A 455 -1.35 -15.17 11.54
N LEU A 456 -0.82 -15.68 12.65
CA LEU A 456 -1.63 -16.08 13.81
C LEU A 456 -2.36 -14.91 14.46
N VAL A 457 -1.66 -13.77 14.62
CA VAL A 457 -2.24 -12.57 15.24
C VAL A 457 -3.27 -11.92 14.32
N SER A 458 -2.94 -11.68 13.05
CA SER A 458 -3.82 -10.98 12.11
C SER A 458 -5.09 -11.77 11.78
N THR A 459 -5.00 -13.10 11.80
CA THR A 459 -6.17 -13.96 11.59
C THR A 459 -7.01 -14.16 12.85
N GLY A 460 -6.52 -13.75 14.03
CA GLY A 460 -7.18 -14.05 15.30
C GLY A 460 -7.00 -15.49 15.80
N LEU A 461 -6.29 -16.34 15.05
CA LEU A 461 -6.01 -17.72 15.46
C LEU A 461 -5.11 -17.77 16.71
N GLY A 462 -4.32 -16.71 16.95
CA GLY A 462 -3.53 -16.56 18.18
C GLY A 462 -4.34 -16.51 19.47
N ASN A 463 -5.64 -16.18 19.39
CA ASN A 463 -6.55 -16.19 20.53
C ASN A 463 -7.05 -17.61 20.91
N LEU A 464 -6.70 -18.61 20.10
CA LEU A 464 -7.06 -20.03 20.33
C LEU A 464 -5.98 -20.79 21.14
N PHE A 465 -4.84 -20.17 21.35
CA PHE A 465 -3.69 -20.67 22.09
C PHE A 465 -3.34 -19.72 23.23
#